data_6f298e42a16054c204057eda9a0348bd
#
_entry.id   6f298e42a16054c204057eda9a0348bd
#
_cell.length_a   1.000
_cell.length_b   1.000
_cell.length_c   1.000
_cell.angle_alpha   90.00
_cell.angle_beta   90.00
_cell.angle_gamma   90.00
#
_symmetry.space_group_name_H-M   'P 1'
#
loop_
_entity.id
_entity.type
_entity.pdbx_description
1 polymer ?
#
loop_
_entity_poly.entity_id
_entity_poly.type
_entity_poly.pdbx_seq_one_letter_code
_entity_poly.pdbx_strand_id
1 'polypeptide(L)'
;MSNITKQQLQSYLWESANILRGKIDSGDFKHYILGLLFYKRLSDVFDEEFDKLKEQVGEDLALDNSLYADVFFIPKGCHWNDILSTSTNIGAKINEVFAEDTRANAPRLDGILDKIDFNDKDKLSDAAMSDLVNHFNIHKLGNEFITGDMLGDAYEYLIAQFADDAGKKGGEFYTPHQIVELLVEILKPQEGQSIYDPACGSGGILVTAAQYIKKQGQDAQKVFLFGQESVYATFILAKMNMILHGFNDAKVERGDTFMEPKHLVNGGLMKFDNVMENPPWNLDEGEWFRYNYFKRGLHYYKQSRDRRRR
;
A
#
# COMPACT_ATOMS: atom_id res chain seq x y z
N MET A 1 0.46 -0.72 -29.00
CA MET A 1 1.44 0.15 -28.28
C MET A 1 2.46 -0.77 -27.66
N SER A 2 3.78 -0.41 -27.66
CA SER A 2 4.80 -1.26 -27.05
C SER A 2 4.61 -1.25 -25.52
N ASN A 3 4.49 -2.42 -24.92
CA ASN A 3 4.42 -2.55 -23.46
C ASN A 3 5.69 -1.94 -22.83
N ILE A 4 5.51 -1.05 -21.87
CA ILE A 4 6.61 -0.49 -21.09
C ILE A 4 7.32 -1.62 -20.32
N THR A 5 8.66 -1.63 -20.31
CA THR A 5 9.42 -2.60 -19.51
C THR A 5 9.43 -2.20 -18.03
N LYS A 6 9.67 -3.15 -17.12
CA LYS A 6 9.79 -2.88 -15.68
C LYS A 6 10.80 -1.75 -15.39
N GLN A 7 11.97 -1.78 -16.03
CA GLN A 7 12.99 -0.78 -15.84
C GLN A 7 12.58 0.62 -16.35
N GLN A 8 11.89 0.69 -17.50
CA GLN A 8 11.33 1.93 -18.00
C GLN A 8 10.26 2.50 -17.08
N LEU A 9 9.40 1.62 -16.53
CA LEU A 9 8.38 2.03 -15.55
C LEU A 9 9.03 2.57 -14.28
N GLN A 10 10.04 1.91 -13.73
CA GLN A 10 10.79 2.38 -12.56
C GLN A 10 11.43 3.75 -12.79
N SER A 11 12.09 3.96 -13.95
CA SER A 11 12.68 5.26 -14.31
C SER A 11 11.60 6.35 -14.43
N TYR A 12 10.51 6.05 -15.13
CA TYR A 12 9.38 6.96 -15.29
C TYR A 12 8.79 7.38 -13.95
N LEU A 13 8.55 6.42 -13.05
CA LEU A 13 8.02 6.73 -11.73
C LEU A 13 9.01 7.51 -10.87
N TRP A 14 10.33 7.21 -10.96
CA TRP A 14 11.35 7.95 -10.24
C TRP A 14 11.49 9.40 -10.74
N GLU A 15 11.26 9.65 -12.02
CA GLU A 15 11.27 11.00 -12.59
C GLU A 15 10.24 11.93 -11.95
N SER A 16 9.10 11.39 -11.45
CA SER A 16 8.12 12.16 -10.69
C SER A 16 8.71 12.82 -9.44
N ALA A 17 9.71 12.19 -8.81
CA ALA A 17 10.40 12.77 -7.67
C ALA A 17 11.21 14.02 -8.04
N ASN A 18 11.73 14.09 -9.26
CA ASN A 18 12.49 15.25 -9.73
C ASN A 18 11.61 16.50 -9.90
N ILE A 19 10.31 16.33 -10.17
CA ILE A 19 9.34 17.42 -10.28
C ILE A 19 9.18 18.14 -8.93
N LEU A 20 9.23 17.39 -7.83
CA LEU A 20 9.05 17.91 -6.47
C LEU A 20 10.37 18.23 -5.77
N ARG A 21 11.49 17.71 -6.26
CA ARG A 21 12.82 17.90 -5.65
C ARG A 21 13.18 19.37 -5.58
N GLY A 22 13.60 19.84 -4.39
CA GLY A 22 13.91 21.24 -4.11
C GLY A 22 12.69 22.15 -3.91
N LYS A 23 11.46 21.62 -4.05
CA LYS A 23 10.23 22.36 -3.77
C LYS A 23 9.64 21.96 -2.40
N ILE A 24 9.80 20.71 -2.01
CA ILE A 24 9.32 20.13 -0.74
C ILE A 24 10.42 19.25 -0.11
N ASP A 25 10.30 18.97 1.20
CA ASP A 25 11.18 18.03 1.88
C ASP A 25 11.03 16.61 1.30
N SER A 26 12.15 15.89 1.16
CA SER A 26 12.17 14.53 0.61
C SER A 26 11.33 13.54 1.43
N GLY A 27 11.15 13.77 2.73
CA GLY A 27 10.27 12.98 3.59
C GLY A 27 8.79 13.13 3.26
N ASP A 28 8.38 14.30 2.73
CA ASP A 28 6.97 14.62 2.48
C ASP A 28 6.52 14.23 1.06
N PHE A 29 7.36 14.41 0.03
CA PHE A 29 6.90 14.25 -1.36
C PHE A 29 6.54 12.80 -1.74
N LYS A 30 7.06 11.81 -1.03
CA LYS A 30 6.72 10.40 -1.24
C LYS A 30 5.21 10.15 -1.17
N HIS A 31 4.51 10.77 -0.22
CA HIS A 31 3.07 10.59 -0.04
C HIS A 31 2.25 11.17 -1.20
N TYR A 32 2.67 12.31 -1.75
CA TYR A 32 2.02 12.91 -2.91
C TYR A 32 2.21 12.06 -4.17
N ILE A 33 3.44 11.59 -4.41
CA ILE A 33 3.78 10.76 -5.57
C ILE A 33 3.06 9.41 -5.49
N LEU A 34 3.19 8.72 -4.36
CA LEU A 34 2.61 7.38 -4.19
C LEU A 34 1.08 7.42 -4.14
N GLY A 35 0.49 8.48 -3.56
CA GLY A 35 -0.96 8.70 -3.55
C GLY A 35 -1.53 8.92 -4.95
N LEU A 36 -0.89 9.79 -5.76
CA LEU A 36 -1.31 10.04 -7.15
C LEU A 36 -1.09 8.82 -8.05
N LEU A 37 0.03 8.14 -7.91
CA LEU A 37 0.29 6.89 -8.63
C LEU A 37 -0.78 5.84 -8.35
N PHE A 38 -1.10 5.65 -7.07
CA PHE A 38 -2.12 4.72 -6.63
C PHE A 38 -3.49 5.08 -7.22
N TYR A 39 -3.90 6.35 -7.09
CA TYR A 39 -5.16 6.82 -7.64
C TYR A 39 -5.23 6.71 -9.17
N LYS A 40 -4.16 7.08 -9.86
CA LYS A 40 -4.06 6.90 -11.33
C LYS A 40 -4.30 5.45 -11.73
N ARG A 41 -3.72 4.50 -11.00
CA ARG A 41 -3.96 3.07 -11.23
C ARG A 41 -5.41 2.69 -11.02
N LEU A 42 -6.04 3.13 -9.91
CA LEU A 42 -7.46 2.83 -9.64
C LEU A 42 -8.35 3.37 -10.75
N SER A 43 -8.15 4.64 -11.16
CA SER A 43 -8.93 5.27 -12.21
C SER A 43 -8.75 4.58 -13.56
N ASP A 44 -7.52 4.24 -13.96
CA ASP A 44 -7.29 3.58 -15.24
C ASP A 44 -7.87 2.15 -15.30
N VAL A 45 -7.78 1.40 -14.18
CA VAL A 45 -8.40 0.05 -14.12
C VAL A 45 -9.91 0.13 -14.14
N PHE A 46 -10.48 1.10 -13.44
CA PHE A 46 -11.93 1.33 -13.48
C PHE A 46 -12.40 1.72 -14.88
N ASP A 47 -11.71 2.65 -15.55
CA ASP A 47 -12.07 3.08 -16.91
C ASP A 47 -12.07 1.90 -17.90
N GLU A 48 -11.07 1.00 -17.81
CA GLU A 48 -11.04 -0.22 -18.64
C GLU A 48 -12.23 -1.15 -18.38
N GLU A 49 -12.61 -1.33 -17.11
CA GLU A 49 -13.72 -2.21 -16.75
C GLU A 49 -15.07 -1.57 -17.05
N PHE A 50 -15.19 -0.25 -16.83
CA PHE A 50 -16.37 0.53 -17.20
C PHE A 50 -16.65 0.46 -18.70
N ASP A 51 -15.62 0.63 -19.54
CA ASP A 51 -15.79 0.55 -21.01
C ASP A 51 -16.26 -0.83 -21.43
N LYS A 52 -15.72 -1.92 -20.89
CA LYS A 52 -16.16 -3.29 -21.13
C LYS A 52 -17.61 -3.52 -20.71
N LEU A 53 -17.94 -3.06 -19.49
CA LEU A 53 -19.28 -3.22 -18.94
C LEU A 53 -20.32 -2.40 -19.72
N LYS A 54 -19.96 -1.17 -20.11
CA LYS A 54 -20.78 -0.29 -20.94
C LYS A 54 -21.15 -0.94 -22.30
N GLU A 55 -20.23 -1.66 -22.92
CA GLU A 55 -20.50 -2.40 -24.14
C GLU A 55 -21.49 -3.56 -23.95
N GLN A 56 -21.51 -4.15 -22.74
CA GLN A 56 -22.35 -5.31 -22.42
C GLN A 56 -23.75 -4.93 -21.96
N VAL A 57 -23.88 -3.92 -21.11
CA VAL A 57 -25.15 -3.59 -20.42
C VAL A 57 -25.64 -2.16 -20.67
N GLY A 58 -24.88 -1.33 -21.37
CA GLY A 58 -25.18 0.09 -21.61
C GLY A 58 -24.64 1.00 -20.50
N GLU A 59 -24.53 2.31 -20.81
CA GLU A 59 -23.88 3.30 -19.95
C GLU A 59 -24.58 3.49 -18.61
N ASP A 60 -25.91 3.57 -18.59
CA ASP A 60 -26.69 3.81 -17.37
C ASP A 60 -26.52 2.70 -16.33
N LEU A 61 -26.49 1.43 -16.79
CA LEU A 61 -26.27 0.29 -15.89
C LEU A 61 -24.80 0.16 -15.50
N ALA A 62 -23.87 0.53 -16.35
CA ALA A 62 -22.44 0.52 -16.03
C ALA A 62 -22.06 1.54 -14.93
N LEU A 63 -22.93 2.49 -14.59
CA LEU A 63 -22.74 3.41 -13.47
C LEU A 63 -23.16 2.82 -12.10
N ASP A 64 -23.66 1.60 -12.05
CA ASP A 64 -24.05 0.93 -10.82
C ASP A 64 -22.79 0.35 -10.10
N ASN A 65 -22.45 0.92 -8.95
CA ASN A 65 -21.31 0.48 -8.12
C ASN A 65 -21.37 -1.02 -7.77
N SER A 66 -22.57 -1.59 -7.62
CA SER A 66 -22.74 -3.01 -7.24
C SER A 66 -22.18 -4.00 -8.27
N LEU A 67 -21.90 -3.56 -9.50
CA LEU A 67 -21.34 -4.38 -10.57
C LEU A 67 -19.80 -4.49 -10.49
N TYR A 68 -19.14 -3.74 -9.59
CA TYR A 68 -17.67 -3.68 -9.47
C TYR A 68 -17.16 -4.39 -8.21
N ALA A 69 -17.39 -5.71 -8.10
CA ALA A 69 -16.97 -6.46 -6.90
C ALA A 69 -15.44 -6.49 -6.72
N ASP A 70 -14.69 -6.64 -7.81
CA ASP A 70 -13.23 -6.85 -7.81
C ASP A 70 -12.44 -5.58 -8.15
N VAL A 71 -13.12 -4.52 -8.60
CA VAL A 71 -12.53 -3.24 -8.97
C VAL A 71 -13.00 -2.16 -8.00
N PHE A 72 -12.21 -1.12 -7.83
CA PHE A 72 -12.62 0.07 -7.08
C PHE A 72 -13.46 0.96 -8.00
N PHE A 73 -14.67 1.31 -7.54
CA PHE A 73 -15.58 2.14 -8.29
C PHE A 73 -15.16 3.60 -8.24
N ILE A 74 -15.03 4.24 -9.41
CA ILE A 74 -14.71 5.67 -9.50
C ILE A 74 -15.99 6.47 -9.77
N PRO A 75 -16.43 7.34 -8.83
CA PRO A 75 -17.63 8.15 -9.01
C PRO A 75 -17.51 9.11 -10.21
N LYS A 76 -18.66 9.47 -10.79
CA LYS A 76 -18.72 10.48 -11.85
C LYS A 76 -18.11 11.81 -11.38
N GLY A 77 -17.21 12.40 -12.16
CA GLY A 77 -16.51 13.63 -11.82
C GLY A 77 -15.25 13.41 -10.97
N CYS A 78 -14.90 12.13 -10.71
CA CYS A 78 -13.72 11.73 -9.97
C CYS A 78 -12.69 10.98 -10.83
N HIS A 79 -12.90 10.82 -12.13
CA HIS A 79 -11.94 10.15 -13.01
C HIS A 79 -10.63 10.93 -13.10
N TRP A 80 -9.56 10.26 -13.49
CA TRP A 80 -8.27 10.92 -13.69
C TRP A 80 -8.36 12.12 -14.65
N ASN A 81 -9.20 12.00 -15.70
CA ASN A 81 -9.42 13.08 -16.65
C ASN A 81 -10.07 14.33 -16.02
N ASP A 82 -10.85 14.19 -14.95
CA ASP A 82 -11.45 15.32 -14.25
C ASP A 82 -10.38 16.12 -13.48
N ILE A 83 -9.40 15.42 -12.89
CA ILE A 83 -8.22 16.06 -12.29
C ILE A 83 -7.37 16.74 -13.37
N LEU A 84 -7.08 16.02 -14.46
CA LEU A 84 -6.24 16.51 -15.57
C LEU A 84 -6.81 17.76 -16.22
N SER A 85 -8.13 17.88 -16.34
CA SER A 85 -8.81 19.04 -16.94
C SER A 85 -8.87 20.26 -16.03
N THR A 86 -8.47 20.13 -14.75
CA THR A 86 -8.50 21.20 -13.76
C THR A 86 -7.24 22.08 -13.89
N SER A 87 -7.41 23.38 -14.15
CA SER A 87 -6.30 24.32 -14.40
C SER A 87 -5.90 25.14 -13.17
N THR A 88 -6.78 25.28 -12.18
CA THR A 88 -6.55 26.06 -10.95
C THR A 88 -7.07 25.30 -9.73
N ASN A 89 -6.45 25.53 -8.57
CA ASN A 89 -6.80 24.81 -7.33
C ASN A 89 -6.78 23.28 -7.48
N ILE A 90 -5.80 22.78 -8.23
CA ILE A 90 -5.67 21.36 -8.58
C ILE A 90 -5.60 20.48 -7.31
N GLY A 91 -4.85 20.95 -6.29
CA GLY A 91 -4.76 20.25 -5.01
C GLY A 91 -6.11 20.10 -4.29
N ALA A 92 -6.95 21.13 -4.32
CA ALA A 92 -8.30 21.05 -3.76
C ALA A 92 -9.18 20.06 -4.52
N LYS A 93 -9.06 20.01 -5.87
CA LYS A 93 -9.77 19.01 -6.70
C LYS A 93 -9.31 17.60 -6.39
N ILE A 94 -8.01 17.37 -6.22
CA ILE A 94 -7.49 16.05 -5.83
C ILE A 94 -8.05 15.62 -4.47
N ASN A 95 -8.06 16.51 -3.46
CA ASN A 95 -8.63 16.22 -2.15
C ASN A 95 -10.12 15.88 -2.21
N GLU A 96 -10.90 16.62 -3.02
CA GLU A 96 -12.33 16.31 -3.28
C GLU A 96 -12.49 14.92 -3.87
N VAL A 97 -11.77 14.63 -4.94
CA VAL A 97 -11.81 13.34 -5.65
C VAL A 97 -11.43 12.18 -4.71
N PHE A 98 -10.37 12.33 -3.93
CA PHE A 98 -9.94 11.29 -2.99
C PHE A 98 -10.95 11.02 -1.88
N ALA A 99 -11.63 12.07 -1.40
CA ALA A 99 -12.67 11.93 -0.39
C ALA A 99 -13.93 11.23 -0.95
N GLU A 100 -14.34 11.56 -2.18
CA GLU A 100 -15.48 10.92 -2.84
C GLU A 100 -15.18 9.44 -3.17
N ASP A 101 -13.98 9.16 -3.68
CA ASP A 101 -13.55 7.79 -4.00
C ASP A 101 -13.46 6.93 -2.74
N THR A 102 -12.90 7.45 -1.65
CA THR A 102 -12.87 6.76 -0.35
C THR A 102 -14.28 6.41 0.13
N ARG A 103 -15.25 7.34 0.03
CA ARG A 103 -16.64 7.10 0.42
C ARG A 103 -17.31 6.02 -0.44
N ALA A 104 -17.09 6.07 -1.76
CA ALA A 104 -17.68 5.11 -2.69
C ALA A 104 -17.16 3.68 -2.49
N ASN A 105 -15.95 3.54 -1.96
CA ASN A 105 -15.27 2.27 -1.77
C ASN A 105 -15.06 1.87 -0.29
N ALA A 106 -15.79 2.49 0.64
CA ALA A 106 -15.71 2.12 2.06
C ALA A 106 -16.19 0.67 2.30
N PRO A 107 -15.56 -0.06 3.21
CA PRO A 107 -14.40 0.32 4.04
C PRO A 107 -13.03 0.03 3.41
N ARG A 108 -12.97 -0.40 2.13
CA ARG A 108 -11.73 -0.88 1.47
C ARG A 108 -10.65 0.22 1.39
N LEU A 109 -11.04 1.47 1.10
CA LEU A 109 -10.14 2.63 0.97
C LEU A 109 -10.10 3.54 2.21
N ASP A 110 -10.81 3.20 3.29
CA ASP A 110 -10.84 4.03 4.50
C ASP A 110 -9.42 4.31 5.03
N GLY A 111 -9.15 5.60 5.25
CA GLY A 111 -7.88 6.07 5.80
C GLY A 111 -6.69 5.96 4.87
N ILE A 112 -6.88 5.70 3.57
CA ILE A 112 -5.79 5.62 2.58
C ILE A 112 -5.63 6.96 1.87
N LEU A 113 -6.62 7.39 1.10
CA LEU A 113 -6.54 8.57 0.24
C LEU A 113 -6.92 9.87 0.97
N ASP A 114 -7.91 9.83 1.84
CA ASP A 114 -8.54 10.97 2.50
C ASP A 114 -7.66 11.73 3.51
N LYS A 115 -6.45 11.26 3.75
CA LYS A 115 -5.50 11.85 4.73
C LYS A 115 -4.29 12.52 4.08
N ILE A 116 -4.17 12.46 2.78
CA ILE A 116 -3.11 13.16 2.05
C ILE A 116 -3.65 14.53 1.62
N ASP A 117 -3.13 15.62 2.18
CA ASP A 117 -3.56 16.97 1.81
C ASP A 117 -2.74 17.53 0.65
N PHE A 118 -3.33 17.55 -0.54
CA PHE A 118 -2.75 18.11 -1.76
C PHE A 118 -2.95 19.63 -1.87
N ASN A 119 -3.73 20.24 -0.97
CA ASN A 119 -4.05 21.67 -1.03
C ASN A 119 -3.18 22.54 -0.11
N ASP A 120 -2.13 21.99 0.45
CA ASP A 120 -1.11 22.75 1.20
C ASP A 120 -0.30 23.63 0.23
N LYS A 121 -0.73 24.88 0.07
CA LYS A 121 -0.13 25.85 -0.89
C LYS A 121 1.28 26.30 -0.48
N ASP A 122 1.65 26.13 0.79
CA ASP A 122 3.01 26.42 1.26
C ASP A 122 4.00 25.35 0.80
N LYS A 123 3.50 24.12 0.60
CA LYS A 123 4.29 23.01 0.10
C LYS A 123 4.16 22.82 -1.42
N LEU A 124 2.95 22.90 -1.97
CA LEU A 124 2.65 22.54 -3.35
C LEU A 124 1.94 23.65 -4.11
N SER A 125 2.62 24.23 -5.09
CA SER A 125 1.99 25.16 -6.03
C SER A 125 1.12 24.43 -7.05
N ASP A 126 0.10 25.10 -7.61
CA ASP A 126 -0.70 24.56 -8.73
C ASP A 126 0.17 24.16 -9.93
N ALA A 127 1.26 24.88 -10.19
CA ALA A 127 2.19 24.54 -11.26
C ALA A 127 2.88 23.18 -11.00
N ALA A 128 3.37 22.94 -9.76
CA ALA A 128 3.99 21.67 -9.41
C ALA A 128 2.98 20.51 -9.45
N MET A 129 1.74 20.76 -9.04
CA MET A 129 0.66 19.77 -9.14
C MET A 129 0.32 19.47 -10.59
N SER A 130 0.20 20.48 -11.44
CA SER A 130 -0.04 20.32 -12.87
C SER A 130 1.07 19.49 -13.53
N ASP A 131 2.34 19.82 -13.24
CA ASP A 131 3.47 19.06 -13.76
C ASP A 131 3.41 17.58 -13.36
N LEU A 132 3.06 17.30 -12.10
CA LEU A 132 2.99 15.93 -11.58
C LEU A 132 1.80 15.15 -12.18
N VAL A 133 0.62 15.76 -12.28
CA VAL A 133 -0.56 15.17 -12.92
C VAL A 133 -0.31 14.90 -14.40
N ASN A 134 0.30 15.84 -15.13
CA ASN A 134 0.67 15.66 -16.53
C ASN A 134 1.72 14.56 -16.70
N HIS A 135 2.70 14.47 -15.80
CA HIS A 135 3.67 13.39 -15.81
C HIS A 135 2.99 12.01 -15.68
N PHE A 136 2.12 11.82 -14.68
CA PHE A 136 1.39 10.56 -14.53
C PHE A 136 0.38 10.27 -15.64
N ASN A 137 0.05 11.25 -16.49
CA ASN A 137 -0.80 11.04 -17.65
C ASN A 137 -0.06 10.53 -18.91
N ILE A 138 1.28 10.48 -18.92
CA ILE A 138 2.06 10.01 -20.07
C ILE A 138 1.76 8.55 -20.40
N HIS A 139 1.56 7.71 -19.40
CA HIS A 139 1.26 6.30 -19.57
C HIS A 139 -0.08 5.92 -18.94
N LYS A 140 -0.77 4.99 -19.59
CA LYS A 140 -1.90 4.27 -18.98
C LYS A 140 -1.36 3.22 -18.01
N LEU A 141 -1.97 3.13 -16.83
CA LEU A 141 -1.59 2.20 -15.77
C LEU A 141 -2.63 1.08 -15.56
N GLY A 142 -3.59 0.92 -16.46
CA GLY A 142 -4.61 -0.12 -16.43
C GLY A 142 -4.05 -1.52 -16.69
N ASN A 143 -4.90 -2.54 -16.54
CA ASN A 143 -4.51 -3.96 -16.69
C ASN A 143 -4.12 -4.33 -18.12
N GLU A 144 -4.63 -3.62 -19.11
CA GLU A 144 -4.31 -3.83 -20.53
C GLU A 144 -2.88 -3.38 -20.88
N PHE A 145 -2.27 -2.51 -20.08
CA PHE A 145 -0.97 -1.91 -20.33
C PHE A 145 0.11 -2.40 -19.35
N ILE A 146 -0.25 -2.57 -18.07
CA ILE A 146 0.70 -2.89 -17.00
C ILE A 146 0.04 -3.91 -16.05
N THR A 147 0.74 -5.02 -15.78
CA THR A 147 0.26 -5.99 -14.78
C THR A 147 0.37 -5.42 -13.37
N GLY A 148 -0.50 -5.86 -12.46
CA GLY A 148 -0.45 -5.48 -11.04
C GLY A 148 0.91 -5.77 -10.41
N ASP A 149 1.46 -6.96 -10.62
CA ASP A 149 2.78 -7.33 -10.11
C ASP A 149 3.87 -6.35 -10.59
N MET A 150 3.87 -5.95 -11.87
CA MET A 150 4.88 -5.04 -12.41
C MET A 150 4.77 -3.63 -11.81
N LEU A 151 3.54 -3.15 -11.58
CA LEU A 151 3.32 -1.86 -10.94
C LEU A 151 3.65 -1.91 -9.44
N GLY A 152 3.25 -2.98 -8.77
CA GLY A 152 3.59 -3.21 -7.37
C GLY A 152 5.10 -3.27 -7.14
N ASP A 153 5.84 -4.02 -7.95
CA ASP A 153 7.31 -4.06 -7.90
C ASP A 153 7.94 -2.66 -8.13
N ALA A 154 7.36 -1.85 -9.04
CA ALA A 154 7.83 -0.50 -9.27
C ALA A 154 7.47 0.46 -8.12
N TYR A 155 6.34 0.23 -7.46
CA TYR A 155 5.96 0.92 -6.23
C TYR A 155 6.93 0.62 -5.07
N GLU A 156 7.29 -0.65 -4.86
CA GLU A 156 8.30 -1.05 -3.87
C GLU A 156 9.67 -0.45 -4.16
N TYR A 157 10.07 -0.40 -5.44
CA TYR A 157 11.28 0.30 -5.85
C TYR A 157 11.26 1.77 -5.43
N LEU A 158 10.15 2.49 -5.64
CA LEU A 158 10.00 3.88 -5.20
C LEU A 158 10.13 4.03 -3.69
N ILE A 159 9.46 3.16 -2.92
CA ILE A 159 9.55 3.16 -1.45
C ILE A 159 11.01 3.00 -1.00
N ALA A 160 11.74 2.04 -1.60
CA ALA A 160 13.15 1.82 -1.31
C ALA A 160 14.01 3.07 -1.62
N GLN A 161 13.81 3.69 -2.78
CA GLN A 161 14.54 4.90 -3.17
C GLN A 161 14.25 6.08 -2.23
N PHE A 162 12.99 6.26 -1.81
CA PHE A 162 12.61 7.31 -0.86
C PHE A 162 13.16 7.04 0.55
N ALA A 163 13.30 5.78 0.95
CA ALA A 163 13.93 5.42 2.22
C ALA A 163 15.43 5.76 2.21
N ASP A 164 16.11 5.52 1.09
CA ASP A 164 17.53 5.85 0.91
C ASP A 164 17.76 7.38 0.88
N ASP A 165 16.92 8.14 0.17
CA ASP A 165 17.01 9.61 0.06
C ASP A 165 16.71 10.32 1.39
N ALA A 166 15.78 9.83 2.19
CA ALA A 166 15.43 10.40 3.49
C ALA A 166 16.54 10.22 4.53
N GLY A 167 17.52 9.36 4.28
CA GLY A 167 18.62 9.06 5.19
C GLY A 167 18.12 8.49 6.54
N LYS A 168 19.04 8.33 7.50
CA LYS A 168 18.77 7.73 8.82
C LYS A 168 17.81 8.53 9.74
N LYS A 169 17.22 9.62 9.26
CA LYS A 169 16.36 10.51 10.06
C LYS A 169 14.91 10.04 10.23
N GLY A 170 14.46 9.03 9.51
CA GLY A 170 13.04 8.69 9.42
C GLY A 170 12.55 7.50 10.25
N GLY A 171 13.36 6.77 11.00
CA GLY A 171 12.86 5.62 11.81
C GLY A 171 12.18 4.49 10.99
N GLU A 172 11.98 4.68 9.70
CA GLU A 172 11.40 3.72 8.77
C GLU A 172 12.53 2.82 8.25
N PHE A 173 12.74 1.68 8.89
CA PHE A 173 13.70 0.70 8.41
C PHE A 173 13.06 -0.10 7.27
N TYR A 174 13.46 0.23 6.05
CA TYR A 174 13.21 -0.63 4.90
C TYR A 174 14.06 -1.91 5.06
N THR A 175 13.41 -3.06 5.05
CA THR A 175 14.13 -4.34 5.08
C THR A 175 14.68 -4.64 3.69
N PRO A 176 16.00 -4.80 3.52
CA PRO A 176 16.57 -5.15 2.21
C PRO A 176 15.90 -6.40 1.62
N HIS A 177 15.52 -6.32 0.34
CA HIS A 177 14.75 -7.38 -0.34
C HIS A 177 15.39 -8.77 -0.21
N GLN A 178 16.73 -8.86 -0.26
CA GLN A 178 17.46 -10.12 -0.10
C GLN A 178 17.25 -10.77 1.28
N ILE A 179 17.10 -9.95 2.32
CA ILE A 179 16.82 -10.44 3.68
C ILE A 179 15.40 -10.96 3.75
N VAL A 180 14.45 -10.25 3.14
CA VAL A 180 13.05 -10.68 3.08
C VAL A 180 12.92 -12.00 2.32
N GLU A 181 13.57 -12.13 1.15
CA GLU A 181 13.61 -13.38 0.40
C GLU A 181 14.16 -14.53 1.25
N LEU A 182 15.26 -14.30 2.00
CA LEU A 182 15.83 -15.32 2.88
C LEU A 182 14.85 -15.76 3.97
N LEU A 183 14.14 -14.82 4.61
CA LEU A 183 13.13 -15.15 5.63
C LEU A 183 12.01 -16.00 5.04
N VAL A 184 11.51 -15.63 3.87
CA VAL A 184 10.44 -16.35 3.17
C VAL A 184 10.91 -17.76 2.74
N GLU A 185 12.13 -17.88 2.23
CA GLU A 185 12.73 -19.20 1.86
C GLU A 185 12.94 -20.12 3.07
N ILE A 186 13.18 -19.56 4.26
CA ILE A 186 13.28 -20.35 5.49
C ILE A 186 11.91 -20.88 5.93
N LEU A 187 10.87 -20.03 5.88
CA LEU A 187 9.52 -20.38 6.35
C LEU A 187 8.71 -21.18 5.33
N LYS A 188 8.94 -20.96 4.04
CA LYS A 188 8.27 -21.63 2.92
C LYS A 188 6.74 -21.61 3.03
N PRO A 189 6.14 -20.42 3.09
CA PRO A 189 4.70 -20.30 3.19
C PRO A 189 4.00 -20.94 1.99
N GLN A 190 2.77 -21.44 2.18
CA GLN A 190 1.98 -22.13 1.17
C GLN A 190 0.59 -21.52 1.02
N GLU A 191 -0.08 -21.78 -0.11
CA GLU A 191 -1.48 -21.38 -0.30
C GLU A 191 -2.36 -21.90 0.83
N GLY A 192 -3.39 -21.14 1.21
CA GLY A 192 -4.30 -21.46 2.29
C GLY A 192 -3.77 -21.15 3.69
N GLN A 193 -2.50 -20.76 3.82
CA GLN A 193 -1.92 -20.37 5.10
C GLN A 193 -2.13 -18.90 5.42
N SER A 194 -2.11 -18.60 6.72
CA SER A 194 -2.10 -17.25 7.26
C SER A 194 -0.67 -16.77 7.55
N ILE A 195 -0.34 -15.55 7.08
CA ILE A 195 0.97 -14.91 7.25
C ILE A 195 0.76 -13.60 7.99
N TYR A 196 1.51 -13.39 9.05
CA TYR A 196 1.43 -12.17 9.87
C TYR A 196 2.77 -11.48 10.01
N ASP A 197 2.77 -10.17 9.77
CA ASP A 197 3.87 -9.27 10.08
C ASP A 197 3.40 -8.23 11.11
N PRO A 198 3.84 -8.34 12.38
CA PRO A 198 3.42 -7.46 13.48
C PRO A 198 4.04 -6.05 13.43
N ALA A 199 5.01 -5.80 12.57
CA ALA A 199 5.65 -4.51 12.33
C ALA A 199 5.88 -4.31 10.82
N CYS A 200 4.76 -4.38 10.05
CA CYS A 200 4.82 -4.67 8.63
C CYS A 200 5.45 -3.58 7.77
N GLY A 201 5.73 -2.40 8.33
CA GLY A 201 6.28 -1.31 7.54
C GLY A 201 5.40 -1.03 6.31
N SER A 202 6.02 -1.00 5.12
CA SER A 202 5.33 -0.87 3.84
C SER A 202 4.71 -2.18 3.30
N GLY A 203 4.76 -3.27 4.05
CA GLY A 203 4.18 -4.56 3.67
C GLY A 203 5.07 -5.45 2.80
N GLY A 204 6.35 -5.10 2.61
CA GLY A 204 7.25 -5.82 1.72
C GLY A 204 7.42 -7.31 2.06
N ILE A 205 7.43 -7.68 3.35
CA ILE A 205 7.49 -9.10 3.79
C ILE A 205 6.25 -9.86 3.32
N LEU A 206 5.06 -9.28 3.48
CA LEU A 206 3.79 -9.90 3.10
C LEU A 206 3.70 -10.10 1.59
N VAL A 207 4.08 -9.08 0.80
CA VAL A 207 4.12 -9.15 -0.66
C VAL A 207 5.09 -10.23 -1.13
N THR A 208 6.33 -10.23 -0.59
CA THR A 208 7.35 -11.22 -0.99
C THR A 208 6.92 -12.64 -0.65
N ALA A 209 6.23 -12.84 0.49
CA ALA A 209 5.70 -14.15 0.85
C ALA A 209 4.63 -14.64 -0.14
N ALA A 210 3.72 -13.76 -0.56
CA ALA A 210 2.71 -14.10 -1.56
C ALA A 210 3.34 -14.37 -2.94
N GLN A 211 4.33 -13.57 -3.35
CA GLN A 211 5.09 -13.79 -4.58
C GLN A 211 5.86 -15.12 -4.56
N TYR A 212 6.40 -15.51 -3.39
CA TYR A 212 7.03 -16.82 -3.22
C TYR A 212 6.04 -17.97 -3.49
N ILE A 213 4.85 -17.92 -2.91
CA ILE A 213 3.77 -18.91 -3.14
C ILE A 213 3.48 -19.01 -4.65
N LYS A 214 3.35 -17.87 -5.34
CA LYS A 214 3.14 -17.82 -6.79
C LYS A 214 4.30 -18.44 -7.58
N LYS A 215 5.56 -18.17 -7.17
CA LYS A 215 6.77 -18.77 -7.79
C LYS A 215 6.83 -20.30 -7.62
N GLN A 216 6.20 -20.84 -6.56
CA GLN A 216 6.09 -22.29 -6.37
C GLN A 216 4.93 -22.92 -7.19
N GLY A 217 4.25 -22.16 -8.04
CA GLY A 217 3.13 -22.64 -8.86
C GLY A 217 1.81 -22.79 -8.08
N GLN A 218 1.72 -22.20 -6.89
CA GLN A 218 0.53 -22.21 -6.02
C GLN A 218 -0.27 -20.91 -6.21
N ASP A 219 -1.52 -20.91 -5.75
CA ASP A 219 -2.43 -19.78 -5.87
C ASP A 219 -2.21 -18.77 -4.73
N ALA A 220 -1.50 -17.67 -5.04
CA ALA A 220 -1.24 -16.61 -4.07
C ALA A 220 -2.50 -15.84 -3.64
N GLN A 221 -3.62 -15.92 -4.37
CA GLN A 221 -4.88 -15.31 -3.96
C GLN A 221 -5.56 -16.05 -2.79
N LYS A 222 -5.14 -17.26 -2.51
CA LYS A 222 -5.66 -18.05 -1.38
C LYS A 222 -4.87 -17.88 -0.09
N VAL A 223 -3.86 -17.02 -0.05
CA VAL A 223 -3.11 -16.72 1.17
C VAL A 223 -3.85 -15.66 1.99
N PHE A 224 -3.80 -15.78 3.31
CA PHE A 224 -4.38 -14.81 4.23
C PHE A 224 -3.27 -13.91 4.79
N LEU A 225 -3.20 -12.67 4.32
CA LEU A 225 -2.18 -11.70 4.72
C LEU A 225 -2.68 -10.80 5.84
N PHE A 226 -1.89 -10.70 6.91
CA PHE A 226 -2.16 -9.88 8.07
C PHE A 226 -0.95 -9.00 8.36
N GLY A 227 -1.16 -7.72 8.60
CA GLY A 227 -0.12 -6.78 8.99
C GLY A 227 -0.59 -5.87 10.10
N GLN A 228 0.34 -5.37 10.89
CA GLN A 228 0.07 -4.28 11.82
C GLN A 228 1.22 -3.28 11.77
N GLU A 229 0.89 -1.96 11.72
CA GLU A 229 1.85 -0.88 11.63
C GLU A 229 1.43 0.30 12.52
N SER A 230 2.36 0.79 13.32
CA SER A 230 2.09 1.88 14.27
C SER A 230 2.13 3.26 13.62
N VAL A 231 3.05 3.46 12.67
CA VAL A 231 3.24 4.74 11.98
C VAL A 231 2.19 4.90 10.89
N TYR A 232 1.34 5.93 11.04
CA TYR A 232 0.20 6.12 10.15
C TYR A 232 0.57 6.23 8.66
N ALA A 233 1.61 7.00 8.36
CA ALA A 233 2.07 7.19 7.00
C ALA A 233 2.54 5.87 6.35
N THR A 234 3.27 5.06 7.10
CA THR A 234 3.77 3.75 6.64
C THR A 234 2.64 2.73 6.53
N PHE A 235 1.65 2.76 7.43
CA PHE A 235 0.42 1.97 7.33
C PHE A 235 -0.33 2.22 6.00
N ILE A 236 -0.46 3.51 5.58
CA ILE A 236 -1.07 3.85 4.29
C ILE A 236 -0.28 3.20 3.14
N LEU A 237 1.05 3.31 3.16
CA LEU A 237 1.90 2.70 2.14
C LEU A 237 1.72 1.19 2.07
N ALA A 238 1.61 0.51 3.21
CA ALA A 238 1.35 -0.92 3.26
C ALA A 238 0.00 -1.29 2.62
N LYS A 239 -1.06 -0.57 2.95
CA LYS A 239 -2.39 -0.81 2.34
C LYS A 239 -2.37 -0.61 0.82
N MET A 240 -1.78 0.50 0.36
CA MET A 240 -1.62 0.75 -1.09
C MET A 240 -0.82 -0.36 -1.75
N ASN A 241 0.26 -0.82 -1.13
CA ASN A 241 1.12 -1.89 -1.65
C ASN A 241 0.36 -3.20 -1.81
N MET A 242 -0.43 -3.60 -0.81
CA MET A 242 -1.28 -4.79 -0.89
C MET A 242 -2.25 -4.70 -2.08
N ILE A 243 -2.95 -3.57 -2.22
CA ILE A 243 -3.92 -3.35 -3.30
C ILE A 243 -3.26 -3.37 -4.68
N LEU A 244 -2.10 -2.72 -4.85
CA LEU A 244 -1.36 -2.69 -6.13
C LEU A 244 -0.90 -4.07 -6.56
N HIS A 245 -0.57 -4.95 -5.62
CA HIS A 245 -0.25 -6.36 -5.87
C HIS A 245 -1.49 -7.27 -5.99
N GLY A 246 -2.70 -6.72 -5.90
CA GLY A 246 -3.96 -7.46 -6.05
C GLY A 246 -4.42 -8.20 -4.79
N PHE A 247 -3.82 -7.92 -3.62
CA PHE A 247 -4.23 -8.49 -2.33
C PHE A 247 -5.26 -7.60 -1.62
N ASN A 248 -6.41 -7.41 -2.25
CA ASN A 248 -7.47 -6.52 -1.77
C ASN A 248 -8.05 -6.93 -0.40
N ASP A 249 -7.95 -8.20 -0.04
CA ASP A 249 -8.45 -8.76 1.22
C ASP A 249 -7.39 -8.79 2.34
N ALA A 250 -6.18 -8.30 2.08
CA ALA A 250 -5.13 -8.21 3.09
C ALA A 250 -5.58 -7.33 4.27
N LYS A 251 -5.43 -7.86 5.49
CA LYS A 251 -5.85 -7.19 6.71
C LYS A 251 -4.67 -6.47 7.35
N VAL A 252 -4.42 -5.27 6.88
CA VAL A 252 -3.42 -4.39 7.48
C VAL A 252 -4.14 -3.43 8.43
N GLU A 253 -3.72 -3.44 9.70
CA GLU A 253 -4.33 -2.66 10.77
C GLU A 253 -3.34 -1.63 11.32
N ARG A 254 -3.85 -0.45 11.70
CA ARG A 254 -3.05 0.57 12.35
C ARG A 254 -3.04 0.39 13.85
N GLY A 255 -1.87 0.41 14.46
CA GLY A 255 -1.70 0.41 15.92
C GLY A 255 -0.37 -0.17 16.36
N ASP A 256 -0.01 0.14 17.60
CA ASP A 256 1.16 -0.45 18.26
C ASP A 256 0.83 -1.91 18.64
N THR A 257 1.50 -2.86 18.03
CA THR A 257 1.22 -4.30 18.19
C THR A 257 1.34 -4.76 19.64
N PHE A 258 2.20 -4.13 20.45
CA PHE A 258 2.40 -4.52 21.83
C PHE A 258 1.36 -3.91 22.77
N MET A 259 0.95 -2.67 22.49
CA MET A 259 0.01 -1.95 23.34
C MET A 259 -1.44 -2.20 22.94
N GLU A 260 -1.68 -2.39 21.65
CA GLU A 260 -3.02 -2.49 21.07
C GLU A 260 -3.04 -3.51 19.91
N PRO A 261 -2.86 -4.82 20.20
CA PRO A 261 -2.94 -5.83 19.15
C PRO A 261 -4.32 -5.84 18.51
N LYS A 262 -4.36 -5.75 17.17
CA LYS A 262 -5.61 -5.64 16.40
C LYS A 262 -6.16 -6.98 15.94
N HIS A 263 -5.29 -7.95 15.67
CA HIS A 263 -5.72 -9.27 15.20
C HIS A 263 -6.10 -10.16 16.39
N LEU A 264 -7.40 -10.16 16.73
CA LEU A 264 -7.96 -10.88 17.87
C LEU A 264 -9.04 -11.86 17.43
N VAL A 265 -9.12 -13.01 18.13
CA VAL A 265 -10.20 -13.99 17.99
C VAL A 265 -10.71 -14.34 19.38
N ASN A 266 -12.00 -14.16 19.62
CA ASN A 266 -12.66 -14.43 20.91
C ASN A 266 -11.97 -13.75 22.12
N GLY A 267 -11.48 -12.52 21.93
CA GLY A 267 -10.79 -11.73 22.96
C GLY A 267 -9.35 -12.16 23.25
N GLY A 268 -8.80 -13.15 22.54
CA GLY A 268 -7.39 -13.55 22.59
C GLY A 268 -6.65 -13.22 21.30
N LEU A 269 -5.30 -13.28 21.34
CA LEU A 269 -4.48 -13.08 20.15
C LEU A 269 -4.78 -14.16 19.10
N MET A 270 -4.98 -13.73 17.86
CA MET A 270 -5.08 -14.63 16.71
C MET A 270 -3.76 -15.41 16.54
N LYS A 271 -3.85 -16.65 16.07
CA LYS A 271 -2.69 -17.49 15.74
C LYS A 271 -2.55 -17.57 14.23
N PHE A 272 -1.32 -17.53 13.76
CA PHE A 272 -0.99 -17.57 12.35
C PHE A 272 -0.08 -18.76 12.05
N ASP A 273 -0.14 -19.26 10.81
CA ASP A 273 0.72 -20.36 10.36
C ASP A 273 2.17 -19.90 10.25
N ASN A 274 2.37 -18.68 9.75
CA ASN A 274 3.68 -18.04 9.62
C ASN A 274 3.66 -16.65 10.24
N VAL A 275 4.69 -16.31 11.01
CA VAL A 275 4.93 -14.96 11.54
C VAL A 275 6.34 -14.54 11.15
N MET A 276 6.46 -13.41 10.47
CA MET A 276 7.72 -12.82 10.01
C MET A 276 7.74 -11.35 10.36
N GLU A 277 8.85 -10.86 10.87
CA GLU A 277 9.01 -9.43 11.16
C GLU A 277 10.47 -8.97 11.04
N ASN A 278 10.66 -7.71 10.76
CA ASN A 278 11.87 -6.97 11.07
C ASN A 278 11.49 -5.88 12.09
N PRO A 279 11.65 -6.14 13.41
CA PRO A 279 11.19 -5.20 14.42
C PRO A 279 12.03 -3.92 14.42
N PRO A 280 11.46 -2.78 14.84
CA PRO A 280 12.20 -1.53 14.93
C PRO A 280 13.36 -1.64 15.93
N TRP A 281 14.50 -1.02 15.58
CA TRP A 281 15.74 -1.01 16.37
C TRP A 281 15.92 0.33 17.06
N ASN A 282 16.61 0.35 18.23
CA ASN A 282 16.97 1.57 18.96
C ASN A 282 15.77 2.46 19.31
N LEU A 283 14.76 1.87 19.91
CA LEU A 283 13.67 2.63 20.52
C LEU A 283 14.23 3.42 21.72
N ASP A 284 13.83 4.70 21.87
CA ASP A 284 14.24 5.55 22.99
C ASP A 284 13.91 4.94 24.36
N GLU A 285 14.57 5.40 25.45
CA GLU A 285 14.41 4.83 26.80
C GLU A 285 12.94 4.74 27.28
N GLY A 286 12.06 5.64 26.83
CA GLY A 286 10.61 5.57 27.09
C GLY A 286 9.92 4.39 26.38
N GLU A 287 10.48 3.92 25.28
CA GLU A 287 10.00 2.77 24.52
C GLU A 287 10.61 1.45 25.03
N TRP A 288 11.73 1.51 25.76
CA TRP A 288 12.31 0.36 26.46
C TRP A 288 11.32 -0.29 27.47
N PHE A 289 10.41 0.49 28.03
CA PHE A 289 9.31 -0.01 28.85
C PHE A 289 8.37 -0.92 28.03
N ARG A 290 8.14 -0.62 26.76
CA ARG A 290 7.32 -1.41 25.81
C ARG A 290 7.99 -2.76 25.53
N TYR A 291 9.31 -2.76 25.30
CA TYR A 291 10.10 -3.98 25.10
C TYR A 291 10.07 -4.93 26.32
N ASN A 292 10.09 -4.39 27.53
CA ASN A 292 9.97 -5.21 28.75
C ASN A 292 8.57 -5.79 28.96
N TYR A 293 7.54 -5.13 28.46
CA TYR A 293 6.18 -5.69 28.43
C TYR A 293 6.11 -6.90 27.48
N PHE A 294 6.78 -6.82 26.32
CA PHE A 294 6.92 -7.94 25.38
C PHE A 294 7.67 -9.13 26.00
N LYS A 295 8.75 -8.90 26.71
CA LYS A 295 9.46 -9.96 27.46
C LYS A 295 8.53 -10.66 28.46
N ARG A 296 7.61 -9.95 29.08
CA ARG A 296 6.58 -10.54 29.96
C ARG A 296 5.55 -11.35 29.16
N GLY A 297 5.14 -10.91 27.99
CA GLY A 297 4.24 -11.64 27.08
C GLY A 297 4.85 -12.94 26.56
N LEU A 298 6.12 -12.91 26.13
CA LEU A 298 6.88 -14.11 25.75
C LEU A 298 7.05 -15.10 26.93
N HIS A 299 7.21 -14.59 28.15
CA HIS A 299 7.28 -15.43 29.37
C HIS A 299 5.94 -16.14 29.63
N TYR A 300 4.83 -15.46 29.38
CA TYR A 300 3.48 -16.05 29.45
C TYR A 300 3.28 -17.15 28.41
N TYR A 301 3.81 -16.95 27.20
CA TYR A 301 3.74 -17.94 26.11
C TYR A 301 4.57 -19.19 26.38
N LYS A 302 5.75 -19.06 26.98
CA LYS A 302 6.58 -20.18 27.44
C LYS A 302 5.88 -20.99 28.54
N GLN A 303 5.29 -20.33 29.52
CA GLN A 303 4.57 -21.00 30.63
C GLN A 303 3.31 -21.72 30.17
N SER A 304 2.58 -21.22 29.16
CA SER A 304 1.39 -21.87 28.63
C SER A 304 1.71 -23.14 27.81
N ARG A 305 2.89 -23.21 27.20
CA ARG A 305 3.38 -24.37 26.45
C ARG A 305 3.82 -25.51 27.38
N ASP A 306 4.42 -25.17 28.52
CA ASP A 306 4.88 -26.15 29.51
C ASP A 306 3.71 -26.77 30.31
N ARG A 307 2.60 -26.04 30.48
CA ARG A 307 1.38 -26.60 31.13
C ARG A 307 0.60 -27.59 30.25
N ARG A 308 0.85 -27.70 28.95
CA ARG A 308 0.22 -28.67 28.03
C ARG A 308 1.04 -29.92 27.84
N ARG A 309 2.20 -30.03 28.47
CA ARG A 309 3.07 -31.22 28.44
C ARG A 309 3.10 -31.98 29.77
N ARG A 310 2.18 -31.65 30.71
CA ARG A 310 1.97 -32.40 31.94
C ARG A 310 0.59 -33.01 31.98
#